data_3736d3254d8d8277f336880a92a54ba6
#
_entry.id   3736d3254d8d8277f336880a92a54ba6
#
_cell.length_a   1.000
_cell.length_b   1.000
_cell.length_c   1.000
_cell.angle_alpha   90.00
_cell.angle_beta   90.00
_cell.angle_gamma   90.00
#
_symmetry.space_group_name_H-M   'P 1'
#
loop_
_entity.id
_entity.type
_entity.pdbx_description
1 polymer ?
#
loop_
_entity_poly.entity_id
_entity_poly.type
_entity_poly.pdbx_seq_one_letter_code
_entity_poly.pdbx_strand_id
1 'polypeptide(L)'
;MKLQADPTVLYGLTMGKDVIARSPTKAEIKEKNPYNTYIVKGLPITPISNPSVASLFAAARPSKTEFLFFVSNGNGGHRFSKTYDGQKQGIEILLTRKREQSKSSMSGAMTYVTLPPSKPVLFLPQQSNPLIY
;
A
#
# COMPACT_ATOMS: atom_id res chain seq x y z
N MET A 1 21.38 5.25 0.80
CA MET A 1 20.31 4.96 1.79
C MET A 1 19.56 3.73 1.33
N LYS A 2 19.03 2.92 2.23
CA LYS A 2 18.08 1.85 1.92
C LYS A 2 16.68 2.42 1.92
N LEU A 3 15.86 2.16 0.90
CA LEU A 3 14.51 2.73 0.78
C LEU A 3 13.50 2.08 1.72
N GLN A 4 13.70 0.80 2.09
CA GLN A 4 12.85 0.05 3.02
C GLN A 4 11.36 0.11 2.66
N ALA A 5 11.05 -0.18 1.38
CA ALA A 5 9.70 -0.12 0.84
C ALA A 5 9.11 -1.53 0.68
N ASP A 6 8.01 -1.81 1.40
CA ASP A 6 7.30 -3.10 1.38
C ASP A 6 6.99 -3.63 -0.04
N PRO A 7 6.50 -2.82 -0.98
CA PRO A 7 6.20 -3.29 -2.34
C PRO A 7 7.39 -3.92 -3.05
N THR A 8 8.62 -3.48 -2.75
CA THR A 8 9.83 -4.03 -3.37
C THR A 8 10.12 -5.45 -2.92
N VAL A 9 9.80 -5.78 -1.66
CA VAL A 9 9.90 -7.13 -1.11
C VAL A 9 8.91 -8.05 -1.82
N LEU A 10 7.64 -7.64 -1.85
CA LEU A 10 6.55 -8.43 -2.43
C LEU A 10 6.74 -8.66 -3.93
N TYR A 11 7.18 -7.64 -4.67
CA TYR A 11 7.52 -7.78 -6.07
C TYR A 11 8.63 -8.81 -6.29
N GLY A 12 9.66 -8.78 -5.46
CA GLY A 12 10.78 -9.73 -5.56
C GLY A 12 10.39 -11.19 -5.33
N LEU A 13 9.30 -11.46 -4.58
CA LEU A 13 8.79 -12.83 -4.37
C LEU A 13 8.09 -13.40 -5.60
N THR A 14 7.38 -12.58 -6.34
CA THR A 14 6.57 -13.02 -7.49
C THR A 14 7.16 -12.62 -8.83
N MET A 15 8.16 -11.75 -8.84
CA MET A 15 8.71 -11.11 -10.05
C MET A 15 7.63 -10.43 -10.91
N GLY A 16 6.61 -9.88 -10.26
CA GLY A 16 5.49 -9.21 -10.91
C GLY A 16 4.45 -10.13 -11.56
N LYS A 17 4.55 -11.46 -11.36
CA LYS A 17 3.57 -12.42 -11.91
C LYS A 17 2.25 -12.40 -11.16
N ASP A 18 2.28 -12.07 -9.86
CA ASP A 18 1.11 -12.00 -8.99
C ASP A 18 1.13 -10.75 -8.13
N VAL A 19 -0.07 -10.28 -7.75
CA VAL A 19 -0.25 -9.17 -6.81
C VAL A 19 -0.49 -9.72 -5.42
N ILE A 20 0.44 -9.46 -4.50
CA ILE A 20 0.30 -9.84 -3.09
C ILE A 20 -0.31 -8.66 -2.32
N ALA A 21 -1.60 -8.75 -1.98
CA ALA A 21 -2.35 -7.70 -1.29
C ALA A 21 -2.22 -7.77 0.25
N ARG A 22 -1.00 -7.94 0.76
CA ARG A 22 -0.69 -7.95 2.20
C ARG A 22 0.66 -7.29 2.48
N SER A 23 0.95 -6.98 3.72
CA SER A 23 2.32 -6.58 4.12
C SER A 23 3.28 -7.78 4.10
N PRO A 24 4.57 -7.58 3.82
CA PRO A 24 5.56 -8.63 3.91
C PRO A 24 5.74 -9.13 5.34
N THR A 25 6.04 -10.39 5.49
CA THR A 25 6.38 -11.00 6.78
C THR A 25 7.80 -10.60 7.23
N LYS A 26 8.09 -10.79 8.52
CA LYS A 26 9.44 -10.54 9.06
C LYS A 26 10.52 -11.41 8.40
N ALA A 27 10.18 -12.60 7.94
CA ALA A 27 11.09 -13.48 7.21
C ALA A 27 11.37 -12.93 5.81
N GLU A 28 10.33 -12.55 5.06
CA GLU A 28 10.44 -12.00 3.71
C GLU A 28 11.25 -10.69 3.68
N ILE A 29 11.08 -9.82 4.69
CA ILE A 29 11.89 -8.59 4.81
C ILE A 29 13.40 -8.90 4.94
N LYS A 30 13.76 -10.04 5.54
CA LYS A 30 15.16 -10.47 5.71
C LYS A 30 15.69 -11.31 4.54
N GLU A 31 14.83 -11.72 3.62
CA GLU A 31 15.19 -12.55 2.49
C GLU A 31 16.08 -11.79 1.49
N LYS A 32 17.18 -12.41 1.10
CA LYS A 32 18.09 -11.84 0.08
C LYS A 32 17.43 -11.91 -1.30
N ASN A 33 17.02 -10.77 -1.79
CA ASN A 33 16.38 -10.61 -3.08
C ASN A 33 16.90 -9.31 -3.72
N PRO A 34 17.21 -9.26 -5.01
CA PRO A 34 17.73 -8.05 -5.66
C PRO A 34 16.75 -6.86 -5.66
N TYR A 35 15.46 -7.10 -5.47
CA TYR A 35 14.44 -6.06 -5.33
C TYR A 35 14.26 -5.59 -3.89
N ASN A 36 14.67 -6.39 -2.88
CA ASN A 36 14.42 -6.10 -1.47
C ASN A 36 15.21 -4.89 -0.97
N THR A 37 14.57 -3.72 -0.94
CA THR A 37 15.19 -2.46 -0.52
C THR A 37 15.41 -2.33 0.99
N TYR A 38 15.03 -3.32 1.80
CA TYR A 38 15.48 -3.45 3.19
C TYR A 38 16.93 -3.96 3.27
N ILE A 39 17.39 -4.66 2.24
CA ILE A 39 18.73 -5.25 2.16
C ILE A 39 19.61 -4.48 1.18
N VAL A 40 19.11 -4.22 -0.01
CA VAL A 40 19.82 -3.54 -1.09
C VAL A 40 19.75 -2.02 -0.90
N LYS A 41 20.83 -1.32 -1.24
CA LYS A 41 20.84 0.15 -1.26
C LYS A 41 20.37 0.67 -2.62
N GLY A 42 19.68 1.80 -2.62
CA GLY A 42 19.23 2.48 -3.84
C GLY A 42 17.88 1.99 -4.34
N LEU A 43 17.62 2.20 -5.61
CA LEU A 43 16.40 1.81 -6.31
C LEU A 43 16.39 0.31 -6.62
N PRO A 44 15.20 -0.30 -6.81
CA PRO A 44 15.11 -1.63 -7.41
C PRO A 44 15.84 -1.69 -8.76
N ILE A 45 16.33 -2.87 -9.13
CA ILE A 45 17.11 -3.09 -10.36
C ILE A 45 16.30 -2.85 -11.64
N THR A 46 14.98 -2.93 -11.59
CA THR A 46 14.04 -2.57 -12.65
C THR A 46 12.84 -1.85 -12.09
N PRO A 47 12.02 -1.16 -12.92
CA PRO A 47 10.70 -0.71 -12.51
C PRO A 47 9.84 -1.86 -11.99
N ILE A 48 9.06 -1.62 -10.95
CA ILE A 48 8.19 -2.61 -10.30
C ILE A 48 6.69 -2.28 -10.43
N SER A 49 6.36 -1.15 -11.04
CA SER A 49 4.97 -0.69 -11.25
C SER A 49 4.88 0.26 -12.43
N ASN A 50 3.65 0.53 -12.86
CA ASN A 50 3.36 1.54 -13.89
C ASN A 50 3.04 2.88 -13.19
N PRO A 51 3.90 3.89 -13.28
CA PRO A 51 3.67 5.17 -12.62
C PRO A 51 2.57 5.96 -13.33
N SER A 52 1.80 6.72 -12.54
CA SER A 52 0.90 7.73 -13.08
C SER A 52 1.68 8.93 -13.63
N VAL A 53 1.03 9.74 -14.49
CA VAL A 53 1.62 11.00 -14.98
C VAL A 53 2.02 11.91 -13.81
N ALA A 54 1.19 11.99 -12.75
CA ALA A 54 1.51 12.78 -11.56
C ALA A 54 2.77 12.26 -10.84
N SER A 55 2.95 10.94 -10.76
CA SER A 55 4.15 10.32 -10.16
C SER A 55 5.41 10.64 -10.97
N LEU A 56 5.32 10.62 -12.30
CA LEU A 56 6.43 11.00 -13.18
C LEU A 56 6.83 12.46 -13.01
N PHE A 57 5.85 13.37 -12.94
CA PHE A 57 6.11 14.78 -12.66
C PHE A 57 6.74 14.98 -11.28
N ALA A 58 6.26 14.30 -10.25
CA ALA A 58 6.83 14.39 -8.91
C ALA A 58 8.28 13.86 -8.86
N ALA A 59 8.60 12.82 -9.60
CA ALA A 59 9.97 12.32 -9.70
C ALA A 59 10.90 13.26 -10.48
N ALA A 60 10.39 13.90 -11.56
CA ALA A 60 11.17 14.84 -12.36
C ALA A 60 11.37 16.20 -11.65
N ARG A 61 10.43 16.60 -10.82
CA ARG A 61 10.45 17.88 -10.07
C ARG A 61 10.05 17.64 -8.61
N PRO A 62 10.90 16.98 -7.82
CA PRO A 62 10.58 16.67 -6.44
C PRO A 62 10.46 17.94 -5.60
N SER A 63 9.46 17.98 -4.72
CA SER A 63 9.33 19.05 -3.73
C SER A 63 10.53 19.05 -2.78
N LYS A 64 11.04 20.23 -2.46
CA LYS A 64 12.09 20.39 -1.45
C LYS A 64 11.46 20.19 -0.07
N THR A 65 11.70 19.05 0.54
CA THR A 65 11.16 18.69 1.86
C THR A 65 12.25 18.06 2.72
N GLU A 66 12.04 18.10 4.03
CA GLU A 66 12.89 17.42 5.01
C GLU A 66 12.29 16.09 5.51
N PHE A 67 11.22 15.63 4.85
CA PHE A 67 10.58 14.36 5.22
C PHE A 67 11.41 13.17 4.80
N LEU A 68 11.69 12.28 5.75
CA LEU A 68 12.46 11.05 5.54
C LEU A 68 11.59 9.80 5.58
N PHE A 69 10.38 9.92 6.14
CA PHE A 69 9.48 8.79 6.36
C PHE A 69 8.10 9.11 5.82
N PHE A 70 7.40 8.07 5.40
CA PHE A 70 5.99 8.16 5.04
C PHE A 70 5.26 6.85 5.37
N VAL A 71 3.97 6.96 5.64
CA VAL A 71 3.07 5.84 5.88
C VAL A 71 1.70 6.16 5.30
N SER A 72 0.97 5.14 4.84
CA SER A 72 -0.42 5.33 4.38
C SER A 72 -1.27 5.98 5.48
N ASN A 73 -2.14 6.92 5.09
CA ASN A 73 -3.13 7.50 6.00
C ASN A 73 -4.44 6.69 6.08
N GLY A 74 -4.54 5.60 5.31
CA GLY A 74 -5.74 4.75 5.23
C GLY A 74 -6.85 5.27 4.30
N ASN A 75 -6.69 6.46 3.70
CA ASN A 75 -7.68 7.10 2.83
C ASN A 75 -7.12 7.40 1.43
N GLY A 76 -6.21 6.54 0.94
CA GLY A 76 -5.59 6.69 -0.39
C GLY A 76 -4.44 7.70 -0.47
N GLY A 77 -4.07 8.36 0.65
CA GLY A 77 -2.95 9.29 0.72
C GLY A 77 -1.87 8.83 1.70
N HIS A 78 -0.91 9.72 1.99
CA HIS A 78 0.22 9.45 2.85
C HIS A 78 0.36 10.50 3.95
N ARG A 79 0.92 10.07 5.08
CA ARG A 79 1.40 10.93 6.16
C ARG A 79 2.92 10.93 6.13
N PHE A 80 3.51 12.11 6.08
CA PHE A 80 4.95 12.30 6.04
C PHE A 80 5.51 12.70 7.40
N SER A 81 6.72 12.27 7.72
CA SER A 81 7.38 12.56 8.99
C SER A 81 8.86 12.83 8.79
N LYS A 82 9.42 13.77 9.58
CA LYS A 82 10.86 14.06 9.60
C LYS A 82 11.64 13.09 10.49
N THR A 83 10.98 12.54 11.51
CA THR A 83 11.60 11.71 12.54
C THR A 83 11.00 10.31 12.57
N TYR A 84 11.77 9.35 13.09
CA TYR A 84 11.31 7.98 13.27
C TYR A 84 10.14 7.87 14.28
N ASP A 85 10.12 8.71 15.31
CA ASP A 85 9.02 8.72 16.27
C ASP A 85 7.71 9.21 15.62
N GLY A 86 7.78 10.22 14.75
CA GLY A 86 6.65 10.64 13.93
C GLY A 86 6.14 9.52 13.02
N GLN A 87 7.04 8.70 12.48
CA GLN A 87 6.69 7.52 11.69
C GLN A 87 5.96 6.47 12.53
N LYS A 88 6.46 6.15 13.74
CA LYS A 88 5.80 5.21 14.66
C LYS A 88 4.37 5.65 14.98
N GLN A 89 4.18 6.93 15.35
CA GLN A 89 2.86 7.49 15.60
C GLN A 89 1.92 7.35 14.38
N GLY A 90 2.44 7.59 13.18
CA GLY A 90 1.69 7.40 11.93
C GLY A 90 1.22 5.95 11.74
N ILE A 91 2.09 4.98 12.02
CA ILE A 91 1.78 3.55 11.95
C ILE A 91 0.71 3.17 12.99
N GLU A 92 0.82 3.64 14.23
CA GLU A 92 -0.17 3.38 15.28
C GLU A 92 -1.55 3.89 14.92
N ILE A 93 -1.64 5.12 14.39
CA ILE A 93 -2.90 5.69 13.91
C ILE A 93 -3.51 4.83 12.79
N LEU A 94 -2.71 4.39 11.83
CA LEU A 94 -3.16 3.53 10.74
C LEU A 94 -3.70 2.18 11.27
N LEU A 95 -2.98 1.55 12.20
CA LEU A 95 -3.38 0.27 12.79
C LEU A 95 -4.67 0.40 13.61
N THR A 96 -4.82 1.48 14.36
CA THR A 96 -6.05 1.77 15.13
C THR A 96 -7.25 1.92 14.20
N ARG A 97 -7.13 2.72 13.14
CA ARG A 97 -8.18 2.88 12.13
C ARG A 97 -8.58 1.56 11.46
N LYS A 98 -7.59 0.73 11.09
CA LYS A 98 -7.87 -0.59 10.50
C LYS A 98 -8.62 -1.50 11.47
N ARG A 99 -8.30 -1.47 12.77
CA ARG A 99 -9.00 -2.25 13.81
C ARG A 99 -10.46 -1.78 13.98
N GLU A 100 -10.69 -0.46 13.94
CA GLU A 100 -12.03 0.13 14.05
C GLU A 100 -12.89 -0.24 12.84
N GLN A 101 -12.34 -0.16 11.63
CA GLN A 101 -13.02 -0.57 10.40
C GLN A 101 -13.39 -2.06 10.42
N SER A 102 -12.49 -2.93 10.87
CA SER A 102 -12.78 -4.37 11.02
C SER A 102 -13.91 -4.63 12.03
N LYS A 103 -13.95 -3.91 13.15
CA LYS A 103 -15.03 -4.02 14.14
C LYS A 103 -16.36 -3.54 13.58
N SER A 104 -16.39 -2.44 12.85
CA SER A 104 -17.59 -1.90 12.20
C SER A 104 -18.15 -2.86 11.14
N SER A 105 -17.29 -3.49 10.34
CA SER A 105 -17.71 -4.53 9.37
C SER A 105 -18.33 -5.77 10.04
N MET A 106 -17.82 -6.18 11.19
CA MET A 106 -18.39 -7.32 11.93
C MET A 106 -19.70 -6.96 12.64
N SER A 107 -19.90 -5.72 13.05
CA SER A 107 -21.15 -5.25 13.67
C SER A 107 -22.28 -5.03 12.67
N GLY A 108 -21.97 -4.82 11.38
CA GLY A 108 -22.95 -4.64 10.32
C GLY A 108 -23.50 -5.95 9.70
N ALA A 109 -23.00 -7.12 10.12
CA ALA A 109 -23.37 -8.41 9.53
C ALA A 109 -24.67 -9.04 10.12
N MET A 110 -25.47 -8.30 10.89
CA MET A 110 -26.68 -8.82 11.52
C MET A 110 -27.95 -8.04 11.14
N THR A 111 -28.10 -7.75 9.85
CA THR A 111 -29.41 -7.35 9.34
C THR A 111 -29.65 -8.10 8.03
N TYR A 112 -30.31 -9.25 8.14
CA TYR A 112 -30.90 -9.93 6.97
C TYR A 112 -32.03 -9.06 6.44
N VAL A 113 -31.73 -8.24 5.42
CA VAL A 113 -32.77 -7.68 4.59
C VAL A 113 -33.05 -8.71 3.49
N THR A 114 -34.16 -9.42 3.62
CA THR A 114 -34.75 -10.21 2.55
C THR A 114 -35.16 -9.25 1.42
N LEU A 115 -34.36 -9.20 0.37
CA LEU A 115 -34.74 -8.51 -0.87
C LEU A 115 -35.60 -9.44 -1.73
N PRO A 116 -36.69 -8.96 -2.33
CA PRO A 116 -37.49 -9.72 -3.28
C PRO A 116 -36.69 -9.98 -4.57
N PRO A 117 -37.00 -11.06 -5.31
CA PRO A 117 -36.29 -11.39 -6.55
C PRO A 117 -36.64 -10.42 -7.66
N SER A 118 -35.71 -9.57 -8.05
CA SER A 118 -35.89 -8.72 -9.22
C SER A 118 -34.65 -8.67 -10.09
N LYS A 119 -34.80 -9.29 -11.28
CA LYS A 119 -34.13 -9.08 -12.56
C LYS A 119 -32.58 -9.06 -12.65
N PRO A 120 -32.00 -9.73 -13.65
CA PRO A 120 -30.56 -9.75 -13.86
C PRO A 120 -30.07 -8.37 -14.28
N VAL A 121 -29.24 -7.75 -13.45
CA VAL A 121 -28.50 -6.55 -13.79
C VAL A 121 -27.24 -6.99 -14.52
N LEU A 122 -27.12 -6.53 -15.76
CA LEU A 122 -25.96 -6.71 -16.61
C LEU A 122 -24.73 -6.14 -15.88
N PHE A 123 -23.82 -7.00 -15.48
CA PHE A 123 -22.57 -6.62 -14.84
C PHE A 123 -21.64 -6.01 -15.91
N LEU A 124 -21.54 -4.69 -15.95
CA LEU A 124 -20.42 -4.03 -16.60
C LEU A 124 -19.23 -4.13 -15.62
N PRO A 125 -18.05 -4.57 -16.08
CA PRO A 125 -16.87 -4.62 -15.20
C PRO A 125 -16.52 -3.19 -14.80
N GLN A 126 -16.65 -2.90 -13.51
CA GLN A 126 -16.09 -1.68 -12.94
C GLN A 126 -14.56 -1.76 -13.06
N GLN A 127 -14.02 -0.78 -13.77
CA GLN A 127 -12.58 -0.58 -13.86
C GLN A 127 -12.01 -0.47 -12.45
N SER A 128 -11.15 -1.42 -12.13
CA SER A 128 -10.36 -1.43 -10.92
C SER A 128 -9.59 -0.12 -10.79
N ASN A 129 -9.84 0.62 -9.72
CA ASN A 129 -9.02 1.76 -9.34
C ASN A 129 -7.54 1.33 -9.28
N PRO A 130 -6.64 2.00 -9.98
CA PRO A 130 -5.22 1.70 -9.87
C PRO A 130 -4.78 1.99 -8.44
N LEU A 131 -4.14 1.00 -7.85
CA LEU A 131 -3.45 1.11 -6.58
C LEU A 131 -2.43 2.25 -6.67
N ILE A 132 -2.71 3.33 -5.97
CA ILE A 132 -1.74 4.41 -5.78
C ILE A 132 -0.86 4.00 -4.60
N TYR A 133 0.40 3.74 -4.91
CA TYR A 133 1.45 3.54 -3.92
C TYR A 133 1.85 4.84 -3.24
#